data_71ec65925853f3298e9c02c80f835774
#
_entry.id   71ec65925853f3298e9c02c80f835774
#
_cell.length_a   1.000
_cell.length_b   1.000
_cell.length_c   1.000
_cell.angle_alpha   90.00
_cell.angle_beta   90.00
_cell.angle_gamma   90.00
#
_symmetry.space_group_name_H-M   'P 1'
#
loop_
_entity.id
_entity.type
_entity.pdbx_description
1 polymer ?
#
loop_
_entity_poly.entity_id
_entity_poly.type
_entity_poly.pdbx_seq_one_letter_code
_entity_poly.pdbx_strand_id
1 'polypeptide(L)'
;MSKYTDLITNYHAGKPKFVEHVDLSTRPLIDVSTATSGLITAFDVDTAVGDQLDILGKWIGVSRAVAAPITGVFLQWDKERVGWDQGIWLGPYQSTDALTYLSDDVYRVVLKARIGINNWNGQNGTLPDIQIGRASC
;
A
#
# COMPACT_ATOMS: atom_id res chain seq x y z
N MET A 1 -28.89 9.41 14.26
CA MET A 1 -29.60 10.38 13.42
C MET A 1 -28.63 10.95 12.41
N SER A 2 -29.06 11.09 11.18
CA SER A 2 -28.20 11.59 10.12
C SER A 2 -28.03 13.11 10.20
N LYS A 3 -26.91 13.63 9.68
CA LYS A 3 -26.64 15.08 9.57
C LYS A 3 -27.78 15.86 8.88
N TYR A 4 -28.56 15.19 8.06
CA TYR A 4 -29.65 15.82 7.29
C TYR A 4 -30.97 15.91 8.05
N THR A 5 -31.11 15.18 9.17
CA THR A 5 -32.32 15.30 10.02
C THR A 5 -32.42 16.66 10.70
N ASP A 6 -31.29 17.33 10.94
CA ASP A 6 -31.26 18.68 11.53
C ASP A 6 -31.71 19.78 10.57
N LEU A 7 -31.79 19.46 9.27
CA LEU A 7 -32.30 20.38 8.24
C LEU A 7 -33.82 20.31 8.05
N ILE A 8 -34.48 19.41 8.78
CA ILE A 8 -35.95 19.27 8.72
C ILE A 8 -36.57 20.52 9.36
N THR A 9 -37.54 21.11 8.66
CA THR A 9 -38.28 22.27 9.16
C THR A 9 -39.05 21.94 10.42
N ASN A 10 -39.22 22.91 11.31
CA ASN A 10 -39.94 22.76 12.60
C ASN A 10 -41.34 22.15 12.46
N TYR A 11 -42.01 22.39 11.34
CA TYR A 11 -43.32 21.81 11.05
C TYR A 11 -43.31 20.28 10.98
N HIS A 12 -42.26 19.71 10.46
CA HIS A 12 -42.08 18.26 10.29
C HIS A 12 -41.22 17.61 11.38
N ALA A 13 -40.41 18.37 12.09
CA ALA A 13 -39.52 17.88 13.13
C ALA A 13 -40.26 17.15 14.28
N GLY A 14 -41.49 17.54 14.56
CA GLY A 14 -42.35 16.88 15.56
C GLY A 14 -43.01 15.57 15.08
N LYS A 15 -42.74 15.11 13.85
CA LYS A 15 -43.35 13.88 13.28
C LYS A 15 -42.35 12.76 13.21
N PRO A 16 -42.30 11.86 14.21
CA PRO A 16 -41.20 10.88 14.34
C PRO A 16 -41.07 9.95 13.13
N LYS A 17 -42.17 9.48 12.56
CA LYS A 17 -42.17 8.62 11.36
C LYS A 17 -41.56 9.31 10.12
N PHE A 18 -41.80 10.62 9.98
CA PHE A 18 -41.23 11.39 8.88
C PHE A 18 -39.72 11.58 9.07
N VAL A 19 -39.29 11.92 10.28
CA VAL A 19 -37.88 12.05 10.62
C VAL A 19 -37.13 10.73 10.40
N GLU A 20 -37.72 9.62 10.84
CA GLU A 20 -37.14 8.28 10.63
C GLU A 20 -37.04 7.93 9.14
N HIS A 21 -38.06 8.24 8.35
CA HIS A 21 -38.02 8.01 6.90
C HIS A 21 -36.91 8.82 6.23
N VAL A 22 -36.76 10.10 6.58
CA VAL A 22 -35.70 10.95 6.07
C VAL A 22 -34.34 10.41 6.51
N ASP A 23 -34.16 9.98 7.75
CA ASP A 23 -32.94 9.41 8.27
C ASP A 23 -32.54 8.13 7.50
N LEU A 24 -33.46 7.22 7.29
CA LEU A 24 -33.25 5.98 6.55
C LEU A 24 -32.89 6.23 5.07
N SER A 25 -33.56 7.18 4.42
CA SER A 25 -33.32 7.49 3.00
C SER A 25 -32.01 8.24 2.78
N THR A 26 -31.55 9.03 3.74
CA THR A 26 -30.29 9.81 3.63
C THR A 26 -29.05 9.07 4.14
N ARG A 27 -29.21 8.03 4.97
CA ARG A 27 -28.11 7.27 5.55
C ARG A 27 -27.15 6.70 4.49
N PRO A 28 -27.62 6.03 3.40
CA PRO A 28 -26.69 5.52 2.38
C PRO A 28 -25.86 6.61 1.70
N LEU A 29 -26.40 7.83 1.55
CA LEU A 29 -25.66 8.95 0.96
C LEU A 29 -24.53 9.44 1.87
N ILE A 30 -24.76 9.40 3.19
CA ILE A 30 -23.72 9.73 4.18
C ILE A 30 -22.62 8.68 4.16
N ASP A 31 -22.98 7.41 4.11
CA ASP A 31 -22.03 6.29 4.07
C ASP A 31 -21.14 6.39 2.83
N VAL A 32 -21.72 6.66 1.66
CA VAL A 32 -20.97 6.89 0.42
C VAL A 32 -20.07 8.13 0.53
N SER A 33 -20.56 9.23 1.07
CA SER A 33 -19.77 10.45 1.26
C SER A 33 -18.58 10.21 2.19
N THR A 34 -18.81 9.48 3.28
CA THR A 34 -17.75 9.13 4.24
C THR A 34 -16.72 8.19 3.62
N ALA A 35 -17.19 7.17 2.90
CA ALA A 35 -16.29 6.25 2.19
C ALA A 35 -15.45 6.98 1.14
N THR A 36 -16.05 7.89 0.37
CA THR A 36 -15.33 8.69 -0.63
C THR A 36 -14.30 9.60 0.00
N SER A 37 -14.59 10.23 1.12
CA SER A 37 -13.64 11.06 1.86
C SER A 37 -12.48 10.23 2.42
N GLY A 38 -12.73 8.98 2.81
CA GLY A 38 -11.73 8.05 3.29
C GLY A 38 -10.78 7.51 2.21
N LEU A 39 -11.17 7.58 0.92
CA LEU A 39 -10.34 7.09 -0.18
C LEU A 39 -9.00 7.83 -0.28
N ILE A 40 -8.97 9.12 -0.01
CA ILE A 40 -7.74 9.93 -0.08
C ILE A 40 -6.69 9.37 0.89
N THR A 41 -7.10 9.10 2.12
CA THR A 41 -6.20 8.55 3.16
C THR A 41 -5.89 7.06 2.93
N ALA A 42 -6.83 6.30 2.38
CA ALA A 42 -6.64 4.88 2.09
C ALA A 42 -5.62 4.62 0.98
N PHE A 43 -5.50 5.54 0.03
CA PHE A 43 -4.57 5.45 -1.09
C PHE A 43 -3.42 6.47 -1.02
N ASP A 44 -3.14 7.01 0.16
CA ASP A 44 -1.93 7.76 0.41
C ASP A 44 -0.76 6.80 0.71
N VAL A 45 0.40 7.03 0.09
CA VAL A 45 1.60 6.19 0.27
C VAL A 45 2.03 6.12 1.73
N ASP A 46 1.77 7.17 2.52
CA ASP A 46 2.17 7.23 3.92
C ASP A 46 1.26 6.45 4.85
N THR A 47 -0.02 6.34 4.51
CA THR A 47 -1.05 5.74 5.37
C THR A 47 -1.61 4.41 4.85
N ALA A 48 -1.46 4.13 3.54
CA ALA A 48 -1.94 2.90 2.94
C ALA A 48 -1.24 1.65 3.52
N VAL A 49 -2.00 0.57 3.71
CA VAL A 49 -1.50 -0.71 4.24
C VAL A 49 -2.03 -1.88 3.42
N GLY A 50 -1.25 -2.95 3.37
CA GLY A 50 -1.66 -4.21 2.72
C GLY A 50 -2.01 -4.04 1.25
N ASP A 51 -3.22 -4.48 0.88
CA ASP A 51 -3.69 -4.49 -0.51
C ASP A 51 -3.79 -3.09 -1.15
N GLN A 52 -4.10 -2.06 -0.37
CA GLN A 52 -4.13 -0.68 -0.86
C GLN A 52 -2.74 -0.21 -1.28
N LEU A 53 -1.73 -0.55 -0.49
CA LEU A 53 -0.34 -0.25 -0.83
C LEU A 53 0.12 -1.03 -2.07
N ASP A 54 -0.37 -2.25 -2.27
CA ASP A 54 -0.10 -3.06 -3.46
C ASP A 54 -0.74 -2.48 -4.73
N ILE A 55 -1.95 -1.91 -4.61
CA ILE A 55 -2.61 -1.21 -5.70
C ILE A 55 -1.81 0.04 -6.08
N LEU A 56 -1.36 0.83 -5.10
CA LEU A 56 -0.48 1.97 -5.34
C LEU A 56 0.80 1.54 -6.06
N GLY A 57 1.39 0.43 -5.65
CA GLY A 57 2.57 -0.13 -6.30
C GLY A 57 2.35 -0.48 -7.76
N LYS A 58 1.19 -1.04 -8.11
CA LYS A 58 0.82 -1.31 -9.50
C LYS A 58 0.71 -0.03 -10.32
N TRP A 59 0.17 1.05 -9.76
CA TRP A 59 0.07 2.35 -10.45
C TRP A 59 1.45 3.01 -10.65
N ILE A 60 2.34 2.88 -9.66
CA ILE A 60 3.71 3.42 -9.71
C ILE A 60 4.63 2.54 -10.58
N GLY A 61 4.24 1.28 -10.82
CA GLY A 61 4.99 0.32 -11.63
C GLY A 61 6.06 -0.43 -10.84
N VAL A 62 5.82 -0.70 -9.56
CA VAL A 62 6.72 -1.48 -8.69
C VAL A 62 5.94 -2.60 -8.00
N SER A 63 6.45 -3.82 -8.07
CA SER A 63 5.88 -4.96 -7.38
C SER A 63 6.45 -5.11 -5.97
N ARG A 64 5.64 -5.59 -5.03
CA ARG A 64 6.09 -6.00 -3.70
C ARG A 64 6.95 -7.26 -3.75
N ALA A 65 6.74 -8.12 -4.74
CA ALA A 65 7.50 -9.34 -4.92
C ALA A 65 8.87 -9.01 -5.53
N VAL A 66 9.92 -9.36 -4.83
CA VAL A 66 11.32 -9.18 -5.24
C VAL A 66 11.95 -10.55 -5.37
N ALA A 67 12.72 -10.76 -6.45
CA ALA A 67 13.54 -11.94 -6.59
C ALA A 67 14.71 -11.85 -5.60
N ALA A 68 14.75 -12.78 -4.65
CA ALA A 68 15.82 -12.89 -3.68
C ALA A 68 16.59 -14.20 -3.95
N PRO A 69 17.93 -14.19 -3.95
CA PRO A 69 18.70 -15.40 -4.14
C PRO A 69 18.44 -16.39 -3.01
N ILE A 70 18.18 -17.63 -3.35
CA ILE A 70 18.05 -18.73 -2.38
C ILE A 70 19.43 -19.06 -1.87
N THR A 71 19.74 -18.67 -0.64
CA THR A 71 21.02 -18.98 0.01
C THR A 71 20.87 -20.17 0.94
N GLY A 72 21.93 -21.01 1.02
CA GLY A 72 21.98 -22.10 1.99
C GLY A 72 21.20 -23.38 1.61
N VAL A 73 20.79 -23.54 0.35
CA VAL A 73 20.10 -24.73 -0.16
C VAL A 73 20.95 -25.47 -1.18
N PHE A 74 21.49 -24.76 -2.15
CA PHE A 74 22.27 -25.36 -3.21
C PHE A 74 23.74 -25.57 -2.79
N LEU A 75 24.34 -26.63 -3.34
CA LEU A 75 25.73 -26.99 -3.09
C LEU A 75 26.65 -25.80 -3.40
N GLN A 76 27.48 -25.43 -2.45
CA GLN A 76 28.51 -24.42 -2.57
C GLN A 76 29.83 -24.98 -2.07
N TRP A 77 30.87 -24.72 -2.85
CA TRP A 77 32.23 -25.10 -2.45
C TRP A 77 32.67 -24.31 -1.22
N ASP A 78 33.29 -25.01 -0.27
CA ASP A 78 33.91 -24.39 0.91
C ASP A 78 32.92 -23.65 1.85
N LYS A 79 31.66 -24.07 1.91
CA LYS A 79 30.67 -23.49 2.80
C LYS A 79 30.07 -24.56 3.73
N GLU A 80 30.08 -24.30 5.02
CA GLU A 80 29.45 -25.18 6.01
C GLU A 80 27.95 -25.34 5.73
N ARG A 81 27.41 -26.54 5.95
CA ARG A 81 26.00 -26.94 5.80
C ARG A 81 25.46 -27.03 4.38
N VAL A 82 26.20 -26.65 3.37
CA VAL A 82 25.83 -26.77 1.95
C VAL A 82 26.97 -27.31 1.08
N GLY A 83 28.03 -27.87 1.72
CA GLY A 83 29.11 -28.55 1.07
C GLY A 83 28.73 -29.95 0.57
N TRP A 84 29.77 -30.77 0.32
CA TRP A 84 29.60 -32.15 -0.11
C TRP A 84 28.68 -32.92 0.86
N ASP A 85 27.72 -33.67 0.32
CA ASP A 85 26.79 -34.52 1.05
C ASP A 85 25.70 -33.77 1.85
N GLN A 86 25.68 -32.44 1.82
CA GLN A 86 24.71 -31.61 2.56
C GLN A 86 23.90 -30.68 1.69
N GLY A 87 24.47 -30.21 0.58
CA GLY A 87 23.82 -29.32 -0.37
C GLY A 87 23.11 -30.07 -1.50
N ILE A 88 22.05 -29.48 -2.03
CA ILE A 88 21.32 -30.02 -3.18
C ILE A 88 21.98 -29.50 -4.46
N TRP A 89 22.19 -30.37 -5.46
CA TRP A 89 22.67 -29.95 -6.77
C TRP A 89 21.65 -29.08 -7.47
N LEU A 90 22.08 -27.93 -7.98
CA LEU A 90 21.26 -27.07 -8.81
C LEU A 90 20.99 -27.76 -10.16
N GLY A 91 19.74 -28.07 -10.45
CA GLY A 91 19.35 -28.62 -11.74
C GLY A 91 19.40 -27.56 -12.85
N PRO A 92 19.56 -27.97 -14.14
CA PRO A 92 19.74 -27.05 -15.26
C PRO A 92 18.54 -26.12 -15.51
N TYR A 93 17.37 -26.40 -14.92
CA TYR A 93 16.13 -25.61 -15.05
C TYR A 93 15.59 -25.11 -13.72
N GLN A 94 16.36 -25.24 -12.62
CA GLN A 94 15.97 -24.73 -11.32
C GLN A 94 16.39 -23.25 -11.18
N SER A 95 15.44 -22.43 -10.71
CA SER A 95 15.76 -21.04 -10.36
C SER A 95 16.54 -20.99 -9.07
N THR A 96 17.58 -20.16 -9.05
CA THR A 96 18.32 -19.79 -7.83
C THR A 96 17.63 -18.72 -7.01
N ASP A 97 16.55 -18.16 -7.55
CA ASP A 97 15.82 -17.05 -6.93
C ASP A 97 14.46 -17.52 -6.41
N ALA A 98 14.13 -17.08 -5.20
CA ALA A 98 12.79 -17.19 -4.65
C ALA A 98 12.11 -15.81 -4.65
N LEU A 99 10.80 -15.80 -4.87
CA LEU A 99 10.01 -14.58 -4.69
C LEU A 99 9.83 -14.34 -3.19
N THR A 100 10.35 -13.23 -2.73
CA THR A 100 10.15 -12.74 -1.36
C THR A 100 9.27 -11.51 -1.40
N TYR A 101 8.29 -11.44 -0.51
CA TYR A 101 7.40 -10.29 -0.39
C TYR A 101 7.95 -9.32 0.66
N LEU A 102 8.10 -8.07 0.27
CA LEU A 102 8.55 -7.02 1.16
C LEU A 102 7.46 -6.70 2.21
N SER A 103 7.89 -6.37 3.44
CA SER A 103 6.98 -5.81 4.45
C SER A 103 6.47 -4.43 4.01
N ASP A 104 5.32 -3.99 4.55
CA ASP A 104 4.72 -2.71 4.20
C ASP A 104 5.67 -1.53 4.38
N ASP A 105 6.47 -1.53 5.46
CA ASP A 105 7.41 -0.45 5.75
C ASP A 105 8.51 -0.35 4.71
N VAL A 106 9.11 -1.49 4.36
CA VAL A 106 10.17 -1.54 3.34
C VAL A 106 9.60 -1.22 1.97
N TYR A 107 8.43 -1.76 1.65
CA TYR A 107 7.77 -1.51 0.37
C TYR A 107 7.41 -0.04 0.19
N ARG A 108 6.95 0.63 1.24
CA ARG A 108 6.67 2.08 1.24
C ARG A 108 7.92 2.90 0.89
N VAL A 109 9.08 2.54 1.44
CA VAL A 109 10.35 3.21 1.09
C VAL A 109 10.68 3.03 -0.39
N VAL A 110 10.51 1.82 -0.93
CA VAL A 110 10.74 1.53 -2.35
C VAL A 110 9.80 2.33 -3.25
N LEU A 111 8.50 2.43 -2.87
CA LEU A 111 7.52 3.22 -3.61
C LEU A 111 7.88 4.71 -3.62
N LYS A 112 8.26 5.27 -2.47
CA LYS A 112 8.72 6.67 -2.38
C LYS A 112 9.95 6.93 -3.25
N ALA A 113 10.92 6.03 -3.20
CA ALA A 113 12.11 6.12 -4.05
C ALA A 113 11.74 6.09 -5.55
N ARG A 114 10.80 5.22 -5.95
CA ARG A 114 10.34 5.14 -7.33
C ARG A 114 9.57 6.38 -7.77
N ILE A 115 8.72 6.93 -6.92
CA ILE A 115 8.04 8.22 -7.18
C ILE A 115 9.07 9.31 -7.40
N GLY A 116 10.11 9.36 -6.56
CA GLY A 116 11.22 10.30 -6.71
C GLY A 116 11.91 10.15 -8.06
N ILE A 117 12.24 8.93 -8.46
CA ILE A 117 12.87 8.65 -9.76
C ILE A 117 11.95 9.07 -10.94
N ASN A 118 10.67 8.77 -10.85
CA ASN A 118 9.72 9.12 -11.90
C ASN A 118 9.55 10.65 -12.08
N ASN A 119 9.73 11.41 -11.01
CA ASN A 119 9.61 12.86 -10.99
C ASN A 119 10.97 13.59 -11.17
N TRP A 120 12.05 12.83 -11.30
CA TRP A 120 13.38 13.41 -11.42
C TRP A 120 13.58 14.12 -12.77
N ASN A 121 14.07 15.35 -12.72
CA ASN A 121 14.35 16.20 -13.89
C ASN A 121 15.76 16.03 -14.47
N GLY A 122 16.56 15.07 -13.96
CA GLY A 122 17.94 14.82 -14.41
C GLY A 122 18.99 15.70 -13.77
N GLN A 123 18.64 16.58 -12.83
CA GLN A 123 19.61 17.44 -12.15
C GLN A 123 20.06 16.83 -10.82
N ASN A 124 21.39 16.70 -10.62
CA ASN A 124 21.94 16.12 -9.38
C ASN A 124 21.60 16.93 -8.12
N GLY A 125 21.36 18.23 -8.24
CA GLY A 125 20.98 19.08 -7.10
C GLY A 125 19.63 18.76 -6.48
N THR A 126 18.72 18.11 -7.22
CA THR A 126 17.39 17.70 -6.73
C THR A 126 17.35 16.29 -6.14
N LEU A 127 18.42 15.51 -6.30
CA LEU A 127 18.53 14.15 -5.74
C LEU A 127 18.36 14.07 -4.21
N PRO A 128 18.97 14.97 -3.41
CA PRO A 128 18.79 14.94 -1.95
C PRO A 128 17.33 15.14 -1.52
N ASP A 129 16.58 15.99 -2.24
CA ASP A 129 15.17 16.25 -1.94
C ASP A 129 14.27 15.05 -2.26
N ILE A 130 14.69 14.21 -3.20
CA ILE A 130 14.00 12.97 -3.59
C ILE A 130 14.32 11.82 -2.62
N GLN A 131 15.60 11.67 -2.25
CA GLN A 131 16.06 10.58 -1.36
C GLN A 131 15.62 10.77 0.09
N ILE A 132 15.61 12.01 0.54
CA ILE A 132 15.08 12.38 1.83
C ILE A 132 13.60 12.69 1.59
N GLY A 133 12.81 11.68 1.26
CA GLY A 133 11.36 11.78 1.36
C GLY A 133 11.09 12.33 2.74
N ARG A 134 10.85 13.63 2.81
CA ARG A 134 10.87 14.45 4.00
C ARG A 134 10.18 13.74 5.15
N ALA A 135 10.99 13.12 6.01
CA ALA A 135 10.71 13.08 7.41
C ALA A 135 10.78 14.54 7.88
N SER A 136 9.78 15.29 7.61
CA SER A 136 9.63 16.62 8.17
C SER A 136 8.23 16.78 8.67
N CYS A 137 8.17 16.63 9.96
CA CYS A 137 7.19 17.12 10.92
C CYS A 137 5.84 16.47 10.90
#